data_d9abd9de6fefda22192472c6e45f7f6d
#
_entry.id   d9abd9de6fefda22192472c6e45f7f6d
#
_cell.length_a   1.000
_cell.length_b   1.000
_cell.length_c   1.000
_cell.angle_alpha   90.00
_cell.angle_beta   90.00
_cell.angle_gamma   90.00
#
_symmetry.space_group_name_H-M   'P 1'
#
loop_
_entity.id
_entity.type
_entity.pdbx_description
1 polymer ?
#
loop_
_entity_poly.entity_id
_entity_poly.type
_entity_poly.pdbx_seq_one_letter_code
_entity_poly.pdbx_strand_id
1 'polypeptide(L)'
;GRLAQAAQEISDGTAANLLVRRLGGPAGVTARFREMGDSVTRLDRYEPDLGLVLSADLRDTTTPAAMAQLVRRITTGELLQRDSRDRLLGWMRNTRTGVHRLRAGLPEDWLTGNKTGTGRAEGTTNKCNDIVITVPPGRSPIVIAAYYDSGEYTPQVERRHEAVLAEVARIVTDWVAG
;
A
#
# COMPACT_ATOMS: atom_id res chain seq x y z
N GLY A 1 -7.41 -6.53 -15.64
CA GLY A 1 -8.27 -7.66 -15.49
C GLY A 1 -8.09 -8.45 -14.20
N ARG A 2 -8.44 -9.74 -14.26
CA ARG A 2 -8.54 -10.62 -13.07
C ARG A 2 -7.27 -10.68 -12.21
N LEU A 3 -6.08 -10.73 -12.83
CA LEU A 3 -4.81 -10.76 -12.07
C LEU A 3 -4.62 -9.48 -11.23
N ALA A 4 -4.88 -8.30 -11.82
CA ALA A 4 -4.74 -7.03 -11.10
C ALA A 4 -5.74 -6.94 -9.94
N GLN A 5 -6.97 -7.43 -10.14
CA GLN A 5 -7.98 -7.50 -9.10
C GLN A 5 -7.52 -8.42 -7.95
N ALA A 6 -7.06 -9.63 -8.24
CA ALA A 6 -6.59 -10.57 -7.22
C ALA A 6 -5.38 -10.02 -6.43
N ALA A 7 -4.39 -9.44 -7.13
CA ALA A 7 -3.25 -8.80 -6.49
C ALA A 7 -3.69 -7.64 -5.58
N GLN A 8 -4.70 -6.85 -5.98
CA GLN A 8 -5.18 -5.72 -5.20
C GLN A 8 -6.08 -6.14 -4.04
N GLU A 9 -7.12 -6.95 -4.27
CA GLU A 9 -8.17 -7.21 -3.28
C GLU A 9 -7.77 -8.22 -2.21
N ILE A 10 -6.95 -9.23 -2.57
CA ILE A 10 -6.57 -10.31 -1.66
C ILE A 10 -5.05 -10.49 -1.51
N SER A 11 -4.26 -9.56 -2.08
CA SER A 11 -2.78 -9.64 -2.06
C SER A 11 -2.24 -10.95 -2.63
N ASP A 12 -2.80 -11.44 -3.74
CA ASP A 12 -2.32 -12.66 -4.41
C ASP A 12 -0.92 -12.44 -5.00
N GLY A 13 0.10 -13.06 -4.37
CA GLY A 13 1.50 -12.93 -4.77
C GLY A 13 1.79 -13.55 -6.14
N THR A 14 1.10 -14.63 -6.51
CA THR A 14 1.24 -15.24 -7.85
C THR A 14 0.73 -14.29 -8.92
N ALA A 15 -0.44 -13.69 -8.70
CA ALA A 15 -0.99 -12.70 -9.61
C ALA A 15 -0.09 -11.47 -9.72
N ALA A 16 0.48 -11.00 -8.61
CA ALA A 16 1.45 -9.90 -8.59
C ALA A 16 2.70 -10.25 -9.41
N ASN A 17 3.30 -11.43 -9.21
CA ASN A 17 4.47 -11.89 -9.95
C ASN A 17 4.21 -11.98 -11.46
N LEU A 18 3.04 -12.45 -11.87
CA LEU A 18 2.67 -12.50 -13.30
C LEU A 18 2.55 -11.10 -13.91
N LEU A 19 2.03 -10.13 -13.16
CA LEU A 19 1.97 -8.73 -13.59
C LEU A 19 3.37 -8.12 -13.68
N VAL A 20 4.23 -8.34 -12.68
CA VAL A 20 5.62 -7.89 -12.68
C VAL A 20 6.37 -8.43 -13.88
N ARG A 21 6.26 -9.74 -14.19
CA ARG A 21 6.86 -10.34 -15.40
C ARG A 21 6.38 -9.67 -16.68
N ARG A 22 5.09 -9.39 -16.80
CA ARG A 22 4.50 -8.72 -17.96
C ARG A 22 5.01 -7.29 -18.15
N LEU A 23 5.44 -6.63 -17.06
CA LEU A 23 5.99 -5.27 -17.09
C LEU A 23 7.52 -5.23 -17.30
N GLY A 24 8.15 -6.37 -17.61
CA GLY A 24 9.60 -6.45 -17.81
C GLY A 24 10.38 -6.80 -16.55
N GLY A 25 9.73 -7.48 -15.60
CA GLY A 25 10.32 -7.87 -14.32
C GLY A 25 10.43 -6.72 -13.31
N PRO A 26 11.12 -6.93 -12.19
CA PRO A 26 11.30 -5.91 -11.15
C PRO A 26 11.91 -4.61 -11.69
N ALA A 27 12.94 -4.71 -12.53
CA ALA A 27 13.56 -3.53 -13.16
C ALA A 27 12.58 -2.76 -14.04
N GLY A 28 11.72 -3.46 -14.80
CA GLY A 28 10.67 -2.84 -15.60
C GLY A 28 9.64 -2.10 -14.75
N VAL A 29 9.24 -2.66 -13.60
CA VAL A 29 8.35 -1.98 -12.65
C VAL A 29 9.03 -0.74 -12.07
N THR A 30 10.30 -0.84 -11.68
CA THR A 30 11.07 0.30 -11.18
C THR A 30 11.17 1.42 -12.23
N ALA A 31 11.40 1.06 -13.50
CA ALA A 31 11.40 2.04 -14.60
C ALA A 31 10.04 2.76 -14.72
N ARG A 32 8.92 2.06 -14.54
CA ARG A 32 7.59 2.68 -14.52
C ARG A 32 7.40 3.67 -13.37
N PHE A 33 7.95 3.38 -12.18
CA PHE A 33 7.95 4.37 -11.10
C PHE A 33 8.68 5.65 -11.51
N ARG A 34 9.84 5.54 -12.19
CA ARG A 34 10.60 6.70 -12.69
C ARG A 34 9.80 7.50 -13.73
N GLU A 35 9.15 6.83 -14.68
CA GLU A 35 8.26 7.45 -15.67
C GLU A 35 7.09 8.19 -15.00
N MET A 36 6.57 7.67 -13.90
CA MET A 36 5.55 8.32 -13.09
C MET A 36 6.10 9.41 -12.16
N GLY A 37 7.40 9.72 -12.21
CA GLY A 37 8.06 10.77 -11.45
C GLY A 37 8.41 10.40 -10.00
N ASP A 38 8.42 9.12 -9.67
CA ASP A 38 8.92 8.62 -8.40
C ASP A 38 10.38 8.17 -8.56
N SER A 39 11.32 8.94 -7.98
CA SER A 39 12.76 8.65 -8.02
C SER A 39 13.23 7.75 -6.88
N VAL A 40 12.35 7.41 -5.94
CA VAL A 40 12.69 6.74 -4.68
C VAL A 40 12.31 5.26 -4.72
N THR A 41 11.04 4.97 -5.00
CA THR A 41 10.49 3.60 -4.94
C THR A 41 11.21 2.67 -5.91
N ARG A 42 11.52 1.48 -5.45
CA ARG A 42 12.13 0.43 -6.27
C ARG A 42 11.56 -0.95 -5.95
N LEU A 43 11.45 -1.78 -6.97
CA LEU A 43 11.19 -3.21 -6.88
C LEU A 43 12.41 -3.95 -7.42
N ASP A 44 12.92 -4.92 -6.69
CA ASP A 44 14.13 -5.66 -7.02
C ASP A 44 13.90 -7.18 -7.08
N ARG A 45 12.89 -7.66 -6.37
CA ARG A 45 12.61 -9.08 -6.20
C ARG A 45 11.15 -9.40 -6.50
N TYR A 46 10.86 -10.67 -6.62
CA TYR A 46 9.51 -11.21 -6.72
C TYR A 46 8.99 -11.66 -5.35
N GLU A 47 7.69 -11.89 -5.23
CA GLU A 47 7.13 -12.61 -4.09
C GLU A 47 7.61 -14.08 -4.09
N PRO A 48 7.95 -14.66 -2.93
CA PRO A 48 7.83 -14.07 -1.59
C PRO A 48 9.07 -13.29 -1.11
N ASP A 49 10.15 -13.24 -1.88
CA ASP A 49 11.46 -12.73 -1.45
C ASP A 49 11.45 -11.22 -1.13
N LEU A 50 10.54 -10.45 -1.74
CA LEU A 50 10.39 -9.03 -1.42
C LEU A 50 9.88 -8.78 0.00
N GLY A 51 9.30 -9.80 0.65
CA GLY A 51 8.90 -9.76 2.06
C GLY A 51 10.07 -9.92 3.05
N LEU A 52 11.25 -10.32 2.56
CA LEU A 52 12.47 -10.47 3.39
C LEU A 52 13.16 -9.12 3.52
N VAL A 53 12.86 -8.39 4.58
CA VAL A 53 13.39 -7.04 4.84
C VAL A 53 14.51 -7.11 5.88
N LEU A 54 15.74 -7.18 5.41
CA LEU A 54 16.94 -7.14 6.26
C LEU A 54 17.33 -5.70 6.60
N SER A 55 17.99 -5.51 7.75
CA SER A 55 18.54 -4.20 8.13
C SER A 55 19.54 -3.72 7.08
N ALA A 56 19.45 -2.44 6.70
CA ALA A 56 20.29 -1.80 5.68
C ALA A 56 20.16 -2.35 4.25
N ASP A 57 19.23 -3.27 3.97
CA ASP A 57 18.92 -3.71 2.60
C ASP A 57 18.03 -2.65 1.92
N LEU A 58 18.53 -2.07 0.83
CA LEU A 58 17.80 -1.05 0.07
C LEU A 58 16.89 -1.64 -1.02
N ARG A 59 16.89 -2.96 -1.20
CA ARG A 59 16.01 -3.61 -2.19
C ARG A 59 14.55 -3.53 -1.74
N ASP A 60 13.66 -3.33 -2.71
CA ASP A 60 12.20 -3.27 -2.51
C ASP A 60 11.78 -2.19 -1.50
N THR A 61 12.47 -1.04 -1.53
CA THR A 61 12.23 0.06 -0.59
C THR A 61 11.48 1.23 -1.23
N THR A 62 10.85 2.00 -0.37
CA THR A 62 10.24 3.30 -0.66
C THR A 62 10.27 4.17 0.60
N THR A 63 9.70 5.36 0.51
CA THR A 63 9.39 6.20 1.68
C THR A 63 7.88 6.46 1.74
N PRO A 64 7.31 6.73 2.93
CA PRO A 64 5.89 7.10 3.06
C PRO A 64 5.52 8.27 2.13
N ALA A 65 6.37 9.28 2.04
CA ALA A 65 6.14 10.45 1.19
C ALA A 65 6.12 10.11 -0.31
N ALA A 66 7.10 9.32 -0.80
CA ALA A 66 7.15 8.91 -2.20
C ALA A 66 5.92 8.08 -2.58
N MET A 67 5.57 7.11 -1.74
CA MET A 67 4.42 6.25 -2.00
C MET A 67 3.09 7.03 -1.93
N ALA A 68 2.92 7.93 -0.96
CA ALA A 68 1.71 8.75 -0.88
C ALA A 68 1.57 9.64 -2.13
N GLN A 69 2.66 10.23 -2.62
CA GLN A 69 2.65 11.03 -3.85
C GLN A 69 2.35 10.18 -5.09
N LEU A 70 2.96 8.99 -5.21
CA LEU A 70 2.71 8.08 -6.32
C LEU A 70 1.23 7.66 -6.35
N VAL A 71 0.68 7.21 -5.22
CA VAL A 71 -0.73 6.81 -5.12
C VAL A 71 -1.65 7.99 -5.43
N ARG A 72 -1.36 9.18 -4.93
CA ARG A 72 -2.12 10.40 -5.27
C ARG A 72 -2.13 10.65 -6.78
N ARG A 73 -0.97 10.61 -7.44
CA ARG A 73 -0.87 10.82 -8.90
C ARG A 73 -1.66 9.76 -9.70
N ILE A 74 -1.65 8.51 -9.26
CA ILE A 74 -2.38 7.42 -9.91
C ILE A 74 -3.89 7.56 -9.70
N THR A 75 -4.33 7.94 -8.50
CA THR A 75 -5.75 7.89 -8.11
C THR A 75 -6.50 9.19 -8.33
N THR A 76 -5.82 10.34 -8.32
CA THR A 76 -6.43 11.68 -8.50
C THR A 76 -5.90 12.44 -9.70
N GLY A 77 -4.77 12.01 -10.27
CA GLY A 77 -4.12 12.64 -11.43
C GLY A 77 -4.57 12.06 -12.77
N GLU A 78 -3.84 12.43 -13.82
CA GLU A 78 -4.11 12.03 -15.20
C GLU A 78 -3.25 10.85 -15.69
N LEU A 79 -2.51 10.19 -14.80
CA LEU A 79 -1.65 9.03 -15.15
C LEU A 79 -2.45 7.83 -15.67
N LEU A 80 -3.69 7.68 -15.25
CA LEU A 80 -4.60 6.66 -15.72
C LEU A 80 -5.80 7.29 -16.42
N GLN A 81 -6.25 6.64 -17.50
CA GLN A 81 -7.57 6.92 -18.06
C GLN A 81 -8.65 6.72 -16.99
N ARG A 82 -9.71 7.50 -17.07
CA ARG A 82 -10.80 7.52 -16.07
C ARG A 82 -11.31 6.13 -15.72
N ASP A 83 -11.67 5.32 -16.71
CA ASP A 83 -12.21 3.98 -16.49
C ASP A 83 -11.21 3.05 -15.75
N SER A 84 -9.91 3.18 -16.04
CA SER A 84 -8.87 2.39 -15.39
C SER A 84 -8.68 2.83 -13.93
N ARG A 85 -8.74 4.13 -13.69
CA ARG A 85 -8.67 4.72 -12.34
C ARG A 85 -9.89 4.32 -11.51
N ASP A 86 -11.10 4.45 -12.05
CA ASP A 86 -12.35 4.10 -11.37
C ASP A 86 -12.37 2.61 -11.01
N ARG A 87 -11.87 1.76 -11.91
CA ARG A 87 -11.70 0.33 -11.66
C ARG A 87 -10.71 0.03 -10.56
N LEU A 88 -9.55 0.70 -10.55
CA LEU A 88 -8.55 0.57 -9.49
C LEU A 88 -9.13 0.99 -8.14
N LEU A 89 -9.77 2.14 -8.08
CA LEU A 89 -10.43 2.63 -6.86
C LEU A 89 -11.53 1.67 -6.36
N GLY A 90 -12.29 1.06 -7.27
CA GLY A 90 -13.26 0.01 -6.95
C GLY A 90 -12.58 -1.19 -6.28
N TRP A 91 -11.48 -1.69 -6.84
CA TRP A 91 -10.73 -2.80 -6.24
C TRP A 91 -10.10 -2.41 -4.90
N MET A 92 -9.58 -1.19 -4.76
CA MET A 92 -9.03 -0.72 -3.48
C MET A 92 -10.10 -0.66 -2.38
N ARG A 93 -11.32 -0.27 -2.70
CA ARG A 93 -12.47 -0.29 -1.75
C ARG A 93 -12.86 -1.72 -1.36
N ASN A 94 -12.75 -2.66 -2.29
CA ASN A 94 -13.07 -4.07 -2.09
C ASN A 94 -11.92 -4.87 -1.46
N THR A 95 -10.80 -4.23 -1.11
CA THR A 95 -9.66 -4.90 -0.48
C THR A 95 -10.10 -5.57 0.83
N ARG A 96 -9.78 -6.86 0.96
CA ARG A 96 -10.17 -7.70 2.10
C ARG A 96 -9.11 -7.72 3.21
N THR A 97 -7.93 -7.19 2.95
CA THR A 97 -6.82 -7.14 3.91
C THR A 97 -6.77 -5.79 4.63
N GLY A 98 -6.18 -5.75 5.84
CA GLY A 98 -5.93 -4.51 6.58
C GLY A 98 -7.15 -3.87 7.24
N VAL A 99 -8.21 -4.62 7.50
CA VAL A 99 -9.43 -4.12 8.17
C VAL A 99 -9.18 -3.56 9.58
N HIS A 100 -8.02 -3.89 10.18
CA HIS A 100 -7.61 -3.44 11.51
C HIS A 100 -6.46 -2.42 11.48
N ARG A 101 -6.04 -1.99 10.26
CA ARG A 101 -4.97 -1.01 10.05
C ARG A 101 -5.55 0.39 9.86
N LEU A 102 -5.03 1.17 8.92
CA LEU A 102 -5.49 2.55 8.68
C LEU A 102 -7.02 2.65 8.58
N ARG A 103 -7.66 1.70 7.90
CA ARG A 103 -9.12 1.69 7.74
C ARG A 103 -9.87 1.71 9.07
N ALA A 104 -9.37 1.05 10.12
CA ALA A 104 -10.01 0.98 11.44
C ALA A 104 -9.99 2.32 12.22
N GLY A 105 -9.18 3.27 11.79
CA GLY A 105 -9.11 4.60 12.40
C GLY A 105 -9.85 5.69 11.62
N LEU A 106 -10.46 5.34 10.48
CA LEU A 106 -11.20 6.28 9.62
C LEU A 106 -12.71 6.13 9.82
N PRO A 107 -13.49 7.22 9.72
CA PRO A 107 -14.94 7.16 9.76
C PRO A 107 -15.52 6.27 8.65
N GLU A 108 -16.61 5.56 8.96
CA GLU A 108 -17.26 4.61 8.04
C GLU A 108 -17.91 5.30 6.83
N ASP A 109 -18.30 6.55 6.96
CA ASP A 109 -18.88 7.38 5.90
C ASP A 109 -17.85 7.94 4.92
N TRP A 110 -16.55 7.79 5.20
CA TRP A 110 -15.51 8.18 4.26
C TRP A 110 -15.31 7.07 3.21
N LEU A 111 -15.33 7.45 1.93
CA LEU A 111 -15.08 6.48 0.85
C LEU A 111 -13.61 6.05 0.85
N THR A 112 -13.33 4.90 1.48
CA THR A 112 -11.97 4.45 1.74
C THR A 112 -11.60 3.21 0.92
N GLY A 113 -10.44 3.26 0.26
CA GLY A 113 -9.78 2.13 -0.38
C GLY A 113 -8.35 1.98 0.12
N ASN A 114 -7.84 0.75 0.25
CA ASN A 114 -6.51 0.51 0.78
C ASN A 114 -5.72 -0.58 0.06
N LYS A 115 -4.41 -0.66 0.34
CA LYS A 115 -3.53 -1.78 0.02
C LYS A 115 -2.52 -1.98 1.13
N THR A 116 -2.49 -3.19 1.67
CA THR A 116 -1.55 -3.58 2.72
C THR A 116 -0.22 -4.08 2.16
N GLY A 117 0.83 -3.93 2.97
CA GLY A 117 2.09 -4.65 2.86
C GLY A 117 2.41 -5.34 4.19
N THR A 118 2.92 -6.57 4.14
CA THR A 118 3.27 -7.32 5.33
C THR A 118 4.55 -8.10 5.08
N GLY A 119 5.61 -7.78 5.82
CA GLY A 119 6.86 -8.55 5.85
C GLY A 119 6.92 -9.38 7.13
N ARG A 120 7.14 -10.69 6.98
CA ARG A 120 7.32 -11.64 8.07
C ARG A 120 8.31 -12.69 7.62
N ALA A 121 9.53 -12.57 8.05
CA ALA A 121 10.53 -13.59 7.80
C ALA A 121 11.30 -13.87 9.07
N GLU A 122 11.54 -15.13 9.36
CA GLU A 122 12.36 -15.54 10.49
C GLU A 122 13.75 -14.87 10.42
N GLY A 123 14.24 -14.39 11.55
CA GLY A 123 15.48 -13.61 11.61
C GLY A 123 15.34 -12.13 11.24
N THR A 124 14.10 -11.65 11.01
CA THR A 124 13.79 -10.21 10.81
C THR A 124 12.73 -9.74 11.79
N THR A 125 12.39 -8.46 11.76
CA THR A 125 11.23 -7.92 12.48
C THR A 125 10.01 -7.83 11.57
N ASN A 126 8.81 -7.97 12.13
CA ASN A 126 7.57 -7.86 11.35
C ASN A 126 7.37 -6.44 10.83
N LYS A 127 7.05 -6.32 9.56
CA LYS A 127 6.65 -5.07 8.90
C LYS A 127 5.14 -5.06 8.70
N CYS A 128 4.51 -3.99 9.13
CA CYS A 128 3.08 -3.79 9.02
C CYS A 128 2.83 -2.46 8.32
N ASN A 129 2.44 -2.52 7.06
CA ASN A 129 2.30 -1.33 6.21
C ASN A 129 0.87 -1.26 5.68
N ASP A 130 0.39 -0.05 5.45
CA ASP A 130 -0.89 0.18 4.77
C ASP A 130 -0.86 1.52 4.03
N ILE A 131 -1.50 1.56 2.88
CA ILE A 131 -1.68 2.76 2.08
C ILE A 131 -3.18 2.89 1.83
N VAL A 132 -3.71 4.07 2.10
CA VAL A 132 -5.13 4.38 1.97
C VAL A 132 -5.31 5.58 1.06
N ILE A 133 -6.32 5.53 0.19
CA ILE A 133 -6.98 6.72 -0.31
C ILE A 133 -8.37 6.80 0.30
N THR A 134 -8.71 7.95 0.85
CA THR A 134 -10.01 8.18 1.49
C THR A 134 -10.57 9.52 1.07
N VAL A 135 -11.89 9.61 1.00
CA VAL A 135 -12.60 10.83 0.60
C VAL A 135 -13.61 11.19 1.69
N PRO A 136 -13.28 12.15 2.56
CA PRO A 136 -14.25 12.68 3.52
C PRO A 136 -15.43 13.34 2.80
N PRO A 137 -16.64 13.31 3.36
CA PRO A 137 -17.80 13.98 2.78
C PRO A 137 -17.53 15.47 2.51
N GLY A 138 -17.75 15.90 1.27
CA GLY A 138 -17.58 17.30 0.87
C GLY A 138 -16.12 17.80 0.78
N ARG A 139 -15.13 16.92 0.92
CA ARG A 139 -13.70 17.28 0.86
C ARG A 139 -12.95 16.58 -0.27
N SER A 140 -11.77 17.08 -0.56
CA SER A 140 -10.85 16.46 -1.51
C SER A 140 -10.28 15.12 -0.98
N PRO A 141 -9.89 14.19 -1.87
CA PRO A 141 -9.25 12.94 -1.48
C PRO A 141 -7.98 13.16 -0.67
N ILE A 142 -7.78 12.32 0.34
CA ILE A 142 -6.60 12.25 1.20
C ILE A 142 -5.91 10.92 0.95
N VAL A 143 -4.59 10.93 0.80
CA VAL A 143 -3.78 9.71 0.75
C VAL A 143 -2.92 9.62 2.00
N ILE A 144 -2.97 8.47 2.66
CA ILE A 144 -2.18 8.15 3.85
C ILE A 144 -1.30 6.94 3.51
N ALA A 145 0.00 7.04 3.73
CA ALA A 145 0.93 5.92 3.65
C ALA A 145 1.63 5.75 5.00
N ALA A 146 1.44 4.61 5.65
CA ALA A 146 2.01 4.30 6.95
C ALA A 146 2.81 3.00 6.90
N TYR A 147 4.05 3.07 7.39
CA TYR A 147 4.99 1.95 7.48
C TYR A 147 5.43 1.79 8.92
N TYR A 148 5.25 0.59 9.46
CA TYR A 148 5.56 0.28 10.83
C TYR A 148 6.45 -0.96 10.92
N ASP A 149 7.56 -0.83 11.63
CA ASP A 149 8.42 -1.92 12.05
C ASP A 149 8.11 -2.26 13.51
N SER A 150 7.71 -3.50 13.76
CA SER A 150 7.34 -3.93 15.13
C SER A 150 8.53 -4.01 16.09
N GLY A 151 9.76 -4.04 15.58
CA GLY A 151 10.97 -4.29 16.37
C GLY A 151 11.14 -5.74 16.84
N GLU A 152 10.22 -6.63 16.48
CA GLU A 152 10.21 -8.04 16.89
C GLU A 152 9.70 -8.94 15.77
N TYR A 153 10.02 -10.23 15.87
CA TYR A 153 9.42 -11.26 15.01
C TYR A 153 8.32 -12.00 15.77
N THR A 154 7.15 -12.10 15.15
CA THR A 154 6.08 -12.99 15.58
C THR A 154 5.57 -13.79 14.37
N PRO A 155 5.15 -15.06 14.54
CA PRO A 155 4.67 -15.89 13.40
C PRO A 155 3.46 -15.31 12.66
N GLN A 156 2.72 -14.43 13.34
CA GLN A 156 1.57 -13.70 12.78
C GLN A 156 1.67 -12.22 13.15
N VAL A 157 1.10 -11.35 12.31
CA VAL A 157 0.96 -9.93 12.70
C VAL A 157 -0.05 -9.85 13.84
N GLU A 158 0.38 -9.27 14.95
CA GLU A 158 -0.47 -9.11 16.12
C GLU A 158 -1.35 -7.86 16.03
N ARG A 159 -2.51 -7.89 16.66
CA ARG A 159 -3.45 -6.77 16.69
C ARG A 159 -2.85 -5.46 17.17
N ARG A 160 -1.92 -5.52 18.15
CA ARG A 160 -1.21 -4.34 18.66
C ARG A 160 -0.38 -3.64 17.58
N HIS A 161 0.20 -4.40 16.64
CA HIS A 161 0.96 -3.82 15.52
C HIS A 161 0.03 -3.15 14.50
N GLU A 162 -1.12 -3.74 14.22
CA GLU A 162 -2.12 -3.14 13.33
C GLU A 162 -2.75 -1.90 13.96
N ALA A 163 -2.97 -1.89 15.29
CA ALA A 163 -3.54 -0.78 16.02
C ALA A 163 -2.71 0.51 15.94
N VAL A 164 -1.38 0.40 15.79
CA VAL A 164 -0.51 1.57 15.55
C VAL A 164 -0.91 2.31 14.27
N LEU A 165 -1.22 1.57 13.20
CA LEU A 165 -1.66 2.19 11.96
C LEU A 165 -3.07 2.78 12.08
N ALA A 166 -3.95 2.11 12.83
CA ALA A 166 -5.27 2.65 13.11
C ALA A 166 -5.20 3.99 13.88
N GLU A 167 -4.23 4.11 14.80
CA GLU A 167 -4.00 5.37 15.52
C GLU A 167 -3.53 6.50 14.58
N VAL A 168 -2.63 6.22 13.65
CA VAL A 168 -2.23 7.19 12.61
C VAL A 168 -3.46 7.72 11.86
N ALA A 169 -4.40 6.84 11.52
CA ALA A 169 -5.61 7.25 10.80
C ALA A 169 -6.55 8.09 11.69
N ARG A 170 -6.66 7.79 13.01
CA ARG A 170 -7.42 8.62 13.97
C ARG A 170 -6.85 10.03 14.06
N ILE A 171 -5.53 10.17 14.15
CA ILE A 171 -4.87 11.49 14.16
C ILE A 171 -5.21 12.29 12.90
N VAL A 172 -5.22 11.63 11.72
CA VAL A 172 -5.61 12.28 10.46
C VAL A 172 -7.09 12.67 10.49
N THR A 173 -7.97 11.81 11.04
CA THR A 173 -9.39 12.11 11.17
C THR A 173 -9.63 13.35 12.04
N ASP A 174 -8.97 13.43 13.19
CA ASP A 174 -9.07 14.57 14.11
C ASP A 174 -8.57 15.86 13.44
N TRP A 175 -7.45 15.79 12.72
CA TRP A 175 -6.91 16.93 11.97
C TRP A 175 -7.88 17.41 10.86
N VAL A 176 -8.61 16.51 10.21
CA VAL A 176 -9.60 16.88 9.17
C VAL A 176 -10.87 17.48 9.79
N ALA A 177 -11.22 17.07 11.01
CA ALA A 177 -12.41 17.56 11.73
C ALA A 177 -12.22 18.96 12.35
N GLY A 178 -10.97 19.32 12.74
CA GLY A 178 -10.61 20.63 13.33
C GLY A 178 -10.36 21.68 12.27
#